data_f1a03be9ee29a3c1bc8c0985a1033b91
#
_entry.id   f1a03be9ee29a3c1bc8c0985a1033b91
#
_cell.length_a   1.000
_cell.length_b   1.000
_cell.length_c   1.000
_cell.angle_alpha   90.00
_cell.angle_beta   90.00
_cell.angle_gamma   90.00
#
_symmetry.space_group_name_H-M   'P 1'
#
loop_
_entity.id
_entity.type
_entity.pdbx_description
1 polymer ?
#
loop_
_entity_poly.entity_id
_entity_poly.type
_entity_poly.pdbx_seq_one_letter_code
_entity_poly.pdbx_strand_id
1 'polypeptide(L)'
;TTHFICEAERLAARLAVIDHGRMIACDAPRALIAEHVEPEVVEVYGDEARAWAQARGRSLSKRLEIAGETAFCYAMDAKPLLADLASRAGVQYLHRPANLEDLFIKLTGRELRD
;
A
#
# COMPACT_ATOMS: atom_id res chain seq x y z
N THR A 1 -2.99 11.31 18.21
CA THR A 1 -2.47 11.87 16.98
C THR A 1 -1.34 11.02 16.43
N THR A 2 -1.34 10.80 15.13
CA THR A 2 -0.34 9.96 14.49
C THR A 2 0.67 10.84 13.78
N HIS A 3 1.94 10.50 13.90
CA HIS A 3 3.02 11.26 13.28
C HIS A 3 4.02 10.37 12.60
N PHE A 4 4.53 10.85 11.48
CA PHE A 4 5.77 10.37 10.90
C PHE A 4 6.85 11.37 11.26
N ILE A 5 7.91 10.88 11.86
CA ILE A 5 9.05 11.73 12.21
C ILE A 5 10.25 11.25 11.42
N CYS A 6 10.75 12.11 10.52
CA CYS A 6 11.93 11.80 9.73
C CYS A 6 13.12 12.52 10.30
N GLU A 7 14.07 11.78 10.80
CA GLU A 7 15.32 12.35 11.28
C GLU A 7 16.36 12.22 10.19
N ALA A 8 17.02 13.32 9.90
CA ALA A 8 18.07 13.32 8.89
C ALA A 8 17.56 12.82 7.55
N GLU A 9 16.46 13.27 7.16
CA GLU A 9 15.65 12.86 6.04
C GLU A 9 16.33 12.29 4.81
N ARG A 10 17.63 12.21 4.74
CA ARG A 10 18.34 11.56 3.65
C ARG A 10 19.47 10.77 4.22
N LEU A 11 20.21 10.09 3.41
CA LEU A 11 21.37 9.33 3.81
C LEU A 11 21.05 8.44 4.99
N ALA A 12 21.51 8.75 6.16
CA ALA A 12 21.29 7.93 7.35
C ALA A 12 19.92 8.15 7.97
N ALA A 13 18.95 8.54 7.18
CA ALA A 13 17.63 8.86 7.67
C ALA A 13 16.98 7.70 8.39
N ARG A 14 16.31 8.02 9.48
CA ARG A 14 15.49 7.07 10.22
C ARG A 14 14.10 7.65 10.33
N LEU A 15 13.12 6.78 10.26
CA LEU A 15 11.74 7.16 10.36
C LEU A 15 11.13 6.51 11.58
N ALA A 16 10.50 7.31 12.41
CA ALA A 16 9.73 6.80 13.53
C ALA A 16 8.26 6.99 13.25
N VAL A 17 7.46 5.94 13.43
CA VAL A 17 6.01 6.01 13.30
C VAL A 17 5.44 6.04 14.71
N ILE A 18 4.76 7.13 15.04
CA ILE A 18 4.24 7.35 16.38
C ILE A 18 2.72 7.50 16.29
N ASP A 19 2.00 6.71 17.09
CA ASP A 19 0.56 6.78 17.14
C ASP A 19 0.13 6.80 18.60
N HIS A 20 -0.71 7.77 18.95
CA HIS A 20 -1.21 7.96 20.31
C HIS A 20 -0.06 8.10 21.31
N GLY A 21 0.99 8.80 20.94
CA GLY A 21 2.14 9.04 21.81
C GLY A 21 3.07 7.85 21.96
N ARG A 22 2.84 6.77 21.26
CA ARG A 22 3.68 5.57 21.34
C ARG A 22 4.41 5.34 20.04
N MET A 23 5.70 5.00 20.17
CA MET A 23 6.48 4.65 18.99
C MET A 23 6.09 3.25 18.54
N ILE A 24 5.64 3.13 17.29
CA ILE A 24 5.26 1.85 16.72
C ILE A 24 6.45 1.20 16.01
N ALA A 25 7.21 1.99 15.26
CA ALA A 25 8.36 1.49 14.52
C ALA A 25 9.37 2.61 14.33
N CYS A 26 10.64 2.24 14.28
CA CYS A 26 11.71 3.20 14.02
C CYS A 26 12.86 2.52 13.29
N ASP A 27 13.13 2.98 12.07
CA ASP A 27 14.25 2.47 11.28
C ASP A 27 14.36 3.34 10.03
N ALA A 28 15.32 3.04 9.15
CA ALA A 28 15.38 3.70 7.86
C ALA A 28 14.09 3.42 7.08
N PRO A 29 13.58 4.39 6.33
CA PRO A 29 12.30 4.21 5.64
C PRO A 29 12.26 2.97 4.75
N ARG A 30 13.31 2.70 4.00
CA ARG A 30 13.34 1.52 3.15
C ARG A 30 13.27 0.22 3.93
N ALA A 31 13.97 0.18 5.07
CA ALA A 31 13.97 -1.00 5.90
C ALA A 31 12.59 -1.26 6.49
N LEU A 32 11.92 -0.20 6.94
CA LEU A 32 10.58 -0.33 7.48
C LEU A 32 9.59 -0.81 6.43
N ILE A 33 9.67 -0.26 5.24
CA ILE A 33 8.78 -0.67 4.17
C ILE A 33 9.04 -2.14 3.81
N ALA A 34 10.30 -2.52 3.66
CA ALA A 34 10.65 -3.89 3.29
C ALA A 34 10.21 -4.89 4.35
N GLU A 35 10.29 -4.51 5.61
CA GLU A 35 9.97 -5.40 6.71
C GLU A 35 8.47 -5.57 6.92
N HIS A 36 7.71 -4.49 6.73
CA HIS A 36 6.31 -4.48 7.14
C HIS A 36 5.31 -4.51 5.99
N VAL A 37 5.70 -4.12 4.79
CA VAL A 37 4.77 -3.95 3.68
C VAL A 37 5.17 -4.85 2.52
N GLU A 38 4.18 -5.40 1.85
CA GLU A 38 4.41 -6.15 0.63
C GLU A 38 5.08 -5.24 -0.41
N PRO A 39 6.06 -5.73 -1.18
CA PRO A 39 6.88 -4.85 -2.00
C PRO A 39 6.18 -4.23 -3.20
N GLU A 40 5.13 -4.86 -3.71
CA GLU A 40 4.48 -4.39 -4.93
C GLU A 40 3.04 -4.01 -4.66
N VAL A 41 2.65 -2.87 -5.23
CA VAL A 41 1.30 -2.35 -5.06
C VAL A 41 0.71 -2.07 -6.43
N VAL A 42 -0.52 -2.53 -6.65
CA VAL A 42 -1.26 -2.20 -7.85
C VAL A 42 -2.51 -1.45 -7.43
N GLU A 43 -2.61 -0.20 -7.84
CA GLU A 43 -3.79 0.61 -7.58
C GLU A 43 -4.74 0.42 -8.75
N VAL A 44 -5.94 -0.06 -8.46
CA VAL A 44 -6.94 -0.36 -9.49
C VAL A 44 -8.10 0.60 -9.32
N TYR A 45 -8.46 1.28 -10.40
CA TYR A 45 -9.52 2.27 -10.35
C TYR A 45 -10.35 2.20 -11.62
N GLY A 46 -11.42 2.97 -11.66
CA GLY A 46 -12.36 2.94 -12.77
C GLY A 46 -13.70 2.40 -12.34
N ASP A 47 -14.64 2.39 -13.25
CA ASP A 47 -16.03 2.07 -12.93
C ASP A 47 -16.20 0.67 -12.34
N GLU A 48 -15.41 -0.29 -12.79
CA GLU A 48 -15.56 -1.66 -12.35
C GLU A 48 -14.48 -2.13 -11.39
N ALA A 49 -13.69 -1.18 -10.86
CA ALA A 49 -12.57 -1.55 -10.00
C ALA A 49 -13.02 -2.26 -8.73
N ARG A 50 -14.07 -1.77 -8.08
CA ARG A 50 -14.52 -2.37 -6.83
C ARG A 50 -15.08 -3.78 -7.07
N ALA A 51 -15.83 -3.96 -8.12
CA ALA A 51 -16.38 -5.27 -8.44
C ALA A 51 -15.26 -6.26 -8.76
N TRP A 52 -14.28 -5.81 -9.55
CA TRP A 52 -13.12 -6.63 -9.87
C TRP A 52 -12.34 -6.99 -8.60
N ALA A 53 -12.14 -6.01 -7.72
CA ALA A 53 -11.38 -6.24 -6.50
C ALA A 53 -12.02 -7.31 -5.63
N GLN A 54 -13.34 -7.27 -5.49
CA GLN A 54 -14.05 -8.25 -4.68
C GLN A 54 -14.07 -9.63 -5.34
N ALA A 55 -14.14 -9.67 -6.68
CA ALA A 55 -14.23 -10.93 -7.40
C ALA A 55 -12.86 -11.58 -7.63
N ARG A 56 -11.85 -10.78 -7.97
CA ARG A 56 -10.54 -11.31 -8.37
C ARG A 56 -9.40 -10.78 -7.54
N GLY A 57 -9.46 -9.51 -7.15
CA GLY A 57 -8.35 -8.88 -6.44
C GLY A 57 -7.96 -9.60 -5.16
N ARG A 58 -8.94 -10.07 -4.42
CA ARG A 58 -8.68 -10.76 -3.15
C ARG A 58 -7.88 -12.04 -3.33
N SER A 59 -8.17 -12.78 -4.39
CA SER A 59 -7.48 -14.05 -4.61
C SER A 59 -6.11 -13.88 -5.25
N LEU A 60 -5.88 -12.76 -5.93
CA LEU A 60 -4.63 -12.51 -6.63
C LEU A 60 -3.65 -11.69 -5.82
N SER A 61 -4.13 -10.99 -4.79
CA SER A 61 -3.26 -10.17 -3.95
C SER A 61 -3.10 -10.82 -2.58
N LYS A 62 -2.00 -10.47 -1.90
CA LYS A 62 -1.78 -10.94 -0.55
C LYS A 62 -2.63 -10.16 0.45
N ARG A 63 -2.87 -8.90 0.15
CA ARG A 63 -3.67 -8.02 0.98
C ARG A 63 -4.39 -7.04 0.08
N LEU A 64 -5.62 -6.71 0.43
CA LEU A 64 -6.44 -5.80 -0.36
C LEU A 64 -7.03 -4.73 0.53
N GLU A 65 -6.90 -3.47 0.12
CA GLU A 65 -7.54 -2.34 0.79
C GLU A 65 -8.33 -1.55 -0.24
N ILE A 66 -9.50 -1.08 0.17
CA ILE A 66 -10.32 -0.27 -0.71
C ILE A 66 -10.53 1.09 -0.06
N ALA A 67 -10.20 2.14 -0.81
CA ALA A 67 -10.39 3.51 -0.39
C ALA A 67 -11.15 4.24 -1.48
N GLY A 68 -12.40 4.62 -1.22
CA GLY A 68 -13.24 5.25 -2.21
C GLY A 68 -13.47 4.33 -3.40
N GLU A 69 -13.09 4.80 -4.58
CA GLU A 69 -13.27 4.03 -5.81
C GLU A 69 -12.00 3.28 -6.22
N THR A 70 -10.98 3.31 -5.39
CA THR A 70 -9.70 2.71 -5.71
C THR A 70 -9.44 1.49 -4.83
N ALA A 71 -8.97 0.41 -5.46
CA ALA A 71 -8.55 -0.79 -4.74
C ALA A 71 -7.03 -0.83 -4.75
N PHE A 72 -6.44 -1.05 -3.57
CA PHE A 72 -5.00 -1.15 -3.40
C PHE A 72 -4.66 -2.61 -3.18
N CYS A 73 -4.03 -3.22 -4.18
CA CYS A 73 -3.67 -4.63 -4.12
C CYS A 73 -2.19 -4.75 -3.77
N TYR A 74 -1.90 -5.38 -2.64
CA TYR A 74 -0.53 -5.56 -2.16
C TYR A 74 -0.09 -6.98 -2.41
N ALA A 75 1.06 -7.15 -3.02
CA ALA A 75 1.53 -8.47 -3.41
C ALA A 75 3.03 -8.59 -3.31
N MET A 76 3.49 -9.82 -3.15
CA MET A 76 4.92 -10.12 -3.25
C MET A 76 5.36 -10.13 -4.71
N ASP A 77 4.45 -10.50 -5.61
CA ASP A 77 4.69 -10.51 -7.05
C ASP A 77 3.40 -10.06 -7.73
N ALA A 78 3.48 -8.95 -8.44
CA ALA A 78 2.31 -8.35 -9.08
C ALA A 78 1.95 -8.98 -10.43
N LYS A 79 2.77 -9.89 -10.94
CA LYS A 79 2.52 -10.46 -12.27
C LYS A 79 1.14 -11.05 -12.46
N PRO A 80 0.61 -11.86 -11.53
CA PRO A 80 -0.75 -12.39 -11.72
C PRO A 80 -1.81 -11.30 -11.75
N LEU A 81 -1.63 -10.25 -10.94
CA LEU A 81 -2.55 -9.12 -10.94
C LEU A 81 -2.54 -8.40 -12.28
N LEU A 82 -1.33 -8.11 -12.76
CA LEU A 82 -1.18 -7.37 -14.01
C LEU A 82 -1.72 -8.16 -15.20
N ALA A 83 -1.50 -9.47 -15.19
CA ALA A 83 -2.00 -10.32 -16.26
C ALA A 83 -3.54 -10.32 -16.31
N ASP A 84 -4.17 -10.39 -15.16
CA ASP A 84 -5.62 -10.37 -15.10
C ASP A 84 -6.17 -9.02 -15.52
N LEU A 85 -5.55 -7.94 -15.06
CA LEU A 85 -6.02 -6.59 -15.35
C LEU A 85 -5.82 -6.21 -16.82
N ALA A 86 -4.77 -6.72 -17.45
CA ALA A 86 -4.46 -6.37 -18.82
C ALA A 86 -5.57 -6.76 -19.81
N SER A 87 -6.36 -7.76 -19.45
CA SER A 87 -7.42 -8.24 -20.34
C SER A 87 -8.79 -7.65 -20.02
N ARG A 88 -8.87 -6.68 -19.11
CA ARG A 88 -10.16 -6.16 -18.66
C ARG A 88 -10.41 -4.76 -19.14
N ALA A 89 -11.62 -4.53 -19.65
CA ALA A 89 -12.12 -3.19 -19.92
C ALA A 89 -12.83 -2.68 -18.67
N GLY A 90 -12.94 -1.38 -18.53
CA GLY A 90 -13.64 -0.78 -17.41
C GLY A 90 -12.82 -0.62 -16.15
N VAL A 91 -11.58 -1.10 -16.14
CA VAL A 91 -10.66 -0.90 -15.03
C VAL A 91 -9.35 -0.34 -15.56
N GLN A 92 -8.75 0.50 -14.74
CA GLN A 92 -7.42 1.06 -15.00
C GLN A 92 -6.56 0.74 -13.81
N TYR A 93 -5.26 0.72 -13.99
CA TYR A 93 -4.38 0.36 -12.88
C TYR A 93 -3.05 1.08 -12.98
N LEU A 94 -2.40 1.20 -11.82
CA LEU A 94 -1.06 1.75 -11.69
C LEU A 94 -0.23 0.78 -10.85
N HIS A 95 0.88 0.32 -11.39
CA HIS A 95 1.79 -0.56 -10.68
C HIS A 95 2.94 0.27 -10.13
N ARG A 96 3.19 0.16 -8.84
CA ARG A 96 4.24 0.92 -8.19
C ARG A 96 4.82 0.15 -7.01
N PRO A 97 6.02 0.53 -6.54
CA PRO A 97 6.54 -0.06 -5.30
C PRO A 97 5.79 0.48 -4.09
N ALA A 98 5.89 -0.25 -2.98
CA ALA A 98 5.32 0.21 -1.72
C ALA A 98 6.02 1.48 -1.26
N ASN A 99 5.30 2.35 -0.55
CA ASN A 99 5.82 3.62 -0.08
C ASN A 99 5.48 3.84 1.39
N LEU A 100 5.83 5.02 1.91
CA LEU A 100 5.62 5.32 3.31
C LEU A 100 4.14 5.40 3.70
N GLU A 101 3.29 5.83 2.78
CA GLU A 101 1.87 5.88 3.07
C GLU A 101 1.32 4.47 3.29
N ASP A 102 1.77 3.52 2.47
CA ASP A 102 1.37 2.12 2.65
C ASP A 102 1.80 1.60 4.01
N LEU A 103 3.02 1.96 4.42
CA LEU A 103 3.54 1.57 5.73
C LEU A 103 2.67 2.13 6.85
N PHE A 104 2.37 3.42 6.77
CA PHE A 104 1.57 4.08 7.79
C PHE A 104 0.21 3.40 7.95
N ILE A 105 -0.46 3.16 6.84
CA ILE A 105 -1.80 2.57 6.86
C ILE A 105 -1.75 1.17 7.47
N LYS A 106 -0.75 0.39 7.10
CA LYS A 106 -0.67 -0.97 7.61
C LYS A 106 -0.39 -1.01 9.11
N LEU A 107 0.52 -0.16 9.58
CA LEU A 107 0.92 -0.18 10.99
C LEU A 107 -0.14 0.41 11.90
N THR A 108 -0.84 1.43 11.46
CA THR A 108 -1.82 2.12 12.29
C THR A 108 -3.25 1.71 12.02
N GLY A 109 -3.51 1.11 10.86
CA GLY A 109 -4.88 0.81 10.44
C GLY A 109 -5.67 2.02 10.06
N ARG A 110 -5.03 3.16 9.87
CA ARG A 110 -5.71 4.40 9.54
C ARG A 110 -5.61 4.72 8.07
N GLU A 111 -6.70 5.18 7.51
CA GLU A 111 -6.79 5.51 6.11
C GLU A 111 -6.35 6.95 5.88
N LEU A 112 -5.35 7.14 5.03
CA LEU A 112 -4.91 8.46 4.62
C LEU A 112 -5.40 8.82 3.22
N ARG A 113 -5.89 7.84 2.50
CA ARG A 113 -6.29 7.98 1.11
C ARG A 113 -7.79 8.12 1.02
N ASP A 114 -8.25 9.28 0.90
CA ASP A 114 -9.70 9.44 0.79
C ASP A 114 -10.12 9.78 -0.60
#